data_2f38ffa165d6ea46405800cd70db95ff
#
_entry.id   2f38ffa165d6ea46405800cd70db95ff
#
_cell.length_a   1.000
_cell.length_b   1.000
_cell.length_c   1.000
_cell.angle_alpha   90.00
_cell.angle_beta   90.00
_cell.angle_gamma   90.00
#
_symmetry.space_group_name_H-M   'P 1'
#
loop_
_entity.id
_entity.type
_entity.pdbx_description
1 polymer ?
#
loop_
_entity_poly.entity_id
_entity_poly.type
_entity_poly.pdbx_seq_one_letter_code
_entity_poly.pdbx_strand_id
1 'polypeptide(L)'
;MSSSQYRQSSTFTADGVLFDMDGTLTDSIAAVEAAWTAKAEELGLEPEEVIRATHGRRASDNLMELVPGLRKEHVEREVEKFETSILAFADTPPQSRKGSMSSARSRQSSMTSASTRRSSMSPLTPVTPDAARHPSLQMSTADTLNLTSYKLSETKIEEVVIEDESPFAEDDAEDIIDMSVRILPGVRKMINSLPENKYAVATSGAKTYCHGCLNRTAITIPQVCVTADDSRLLRGKPFPDPFLLAASDLGIAPTRAVVFEDSPSGIKAGVASGATVIAVCTSHTRDKIENLGAHYVVDTMDQVKVDHLEDGQLRFTVAY
;
A
#
# COMPACT_ATOMS: atom_id res chain seq x y z
N MET A 1 -24.30 -6.90 33.42
CA MET A 1 -22.97 -6.96 34.09
C MET A 1 -21.96 -7.26 33.01
N SER A 2 -21.25 -6.22 32.54
CA SER A 2 -20.26 -6.33 31.48
C SER A 2 -19.04 -7.07 32.03
N SER A 3 -18.75 -8.26 31.53
CA SER A 3 -17.50 -8.97 31.80
C SER A 3 -16.37 -8.17 31.17
N SER A 4 -15.63 -7.41 31.96
CA SER A 4 -14.32 -6.90 31.62
C SER A 4 -13.44 -8.13 31.32
N GLN A 5 -13.24 -8.47 30.05
CA GLN A 5 -12.18 -9.38 29.64
C GLN A 5 -10.86 -8.71 30.05
N TYR A 6 -10.18 -9.27 31.03
CA TYR A 6 -8.81 -8.89 31.38
C TYR A 6 -7.94 -9.21 30.16
N ARG A 7 -7.64 -8.19 29.33
CA ARG A 7 -6.64 -8.32 28.26
C ARG A 7 -5.31 -8.56 28.95
N GLN A 8 -4.62 -9.62 28.53
CA GLN A 8 -3.24 -9.83 28.94
C GLN A 8 -2.39 -8.67 28.41
N SER A 9 -1.38 -8.27 29.17
CA SER A 9 -0.41 -7.28 28.73
C SER A 9 1.00 -7.74 29.04
N SER A 10 1.92 -7.50 28.12
CA SER A 10 3.34 -7.75 28.27
C SER A 10 4.13 -6.48 28.07
N THR A 11 5.27 -6.38 28.75
CA THR A 11 6.17 -5.24 28.64
C THR A 11 7.59 -5.72 28.37
N PHE A 12 8.27 -5.08 27.42
CA PHE A 12 9.67 -5.34 27.06
C PHE A 12 10.35 -4.08 26.54
N THR A 13 11.68 -4.10 26.34
CA THR A 13 12.46 -2.98 25.82
C THR A 13 13.13 -3.32 24.49
N ALA A 14 13.30 -2.29 23.63
CA ALA A 14 14.02 -2.39 22.38
C ALA A 14 14.75 -1.07 22.05
N ASP A 15 15.62 -1.09 21.05
CA ASP A 15 16.40 0.07 20.64
C ASP A 15 15.78 0.81 19.45
N GLY A 16 14.89 0.15 18.67
CA GLY A 16 14.21 0.75 17.55
C GLY A 16 13.15 -0.16 16.92
N VAL A 17 12.45 0.37 15.92
CA VAL A 17 11.30 -0.25 15.27
C VAL A 17 11.53 -0.37 13.75
N LEU A 18 11.17 -1.50 13.20
CA LEU A 18 11.19 -1.80 11.77
C LEU A 18 9.76 -2.08 11.32
N PHE A 19 9.21 -1.20 10.50
CA PHE A 19 7.86 -1.35 10.00
C PHE A 19 7.85 -1.94 8.59
N ASP A 20 7.00 -2.91 8.35
CA ASP A 20 6.47 -3.12 7.03
C ASP A 20 5.52 -1.96 6.66
N MET A 21 5.10 -1.86 5.39
CA MET A 21 4.26 -0.77 4.91
C MET A 21 2.83 -1.19 4.58
N ASP A 22 2.66 -2.07 3.61
CA ASP A 22 1.35 -2.45 3.08
C ASP A 22 0.60 -3.37 4.05
N GLY A 23 -0.56 -2.97 4.53
CA GLY A 23 -1.28 -3.69 5.58
C GLY A 23 -0.71 -3.47 6.99
N THR A 24 0.42 -2.78 7.14
CA THR A 24 1.05 -2.47 8.43
C THR A 24 0.94 -0.98 8.78
N LEU A 25 1.44 -0.09 7.93
CA LEU A 25 1.33 1.36 8.07
C LEU A 25 0.17 1.93 7.25
N THR A 26 -0.05 1.35 6.07
CA THR A 26 -1.03 1.82 5.09
C THR A 26 -2.04 0.72 4.77
N ASP A 27 -3.31 1.11 4.70
CA ASP A 27 -4.38 0.30 4.12
C ASP A 27 -4.33 0.46 2.59
N SER A 28 -3.49 -0.34 1.96
CA SER A 28 -3.24 -0.38 0.52
C SER A 28 -3.64 -1.72 -0.11
N ILE A 29 -4.08 -2.68 0.72
CA ILE A 29 -4.28 -4.08 0.31
C ILE A 29 -5.30 -4.21 -0.81
N ALA A 30 -6.42 -3.49 -0.74
CA ALA A 30 -7.45 -3.56 -1.79
C ALA A 30 -6.91 -3.15 -3.17
N ALA A 31 -6.07 -2.12 -3.25
CA ALA A 31 -5.43 -1.70 -4.51
C ALA A 31 -4.38 -2.71 -5.00
N VAL A 32 -3.60 -3.29 -4.08
CA VAL A 32 -2.63 -4.35 -4.39
C VAL A 32 -3.32 -5.59 -4.92
N GLU A 33 -4.39 -6.04 -4.27
CA GLU A 33 -5.18 -7.19 -4.70
C GLU A 33 -5.86 -6.94 -6.05
N ALA A 34 -6.38 -5.73 -6.31
CA ALA A 34 -6.93 -5.37 -7.61
C ALA A 34 -5.88 -5.45 -8.74
N ALA A 35 -4.65 -5.01 -8.47
CA ALA A 35 -3.55 -5.10 -9.43
C ALA A 35 -3.15 -6.56 -9.70
N TRP A 36 -3.07 -7.41 -8.66
CA TRP A 36 -2.81 -8.84 -8.83
C TRP A 36 -3.96 -9.57 -9.52
N THR A 37 -5.21 -9.19 -9.25
CA THR A 37 -6.38 -9.71 -9.96
C THR A 37 -6.27 -9.43 -11.46
N ALA A 38 -6.02 -8.18 -11.84
CA ALA A 38 -5.85 -7.81 -13.24
C ALA A 38 -4.67 -8.55 -13.90
N LYS A 39 -3.56 -8.73 -13.19
CA LYS A 39 -2.41 -9.49 -13.68
C LYS A 39 -2.71 -10.98 -13.82
N ALA A 40 -3.43 -11.58 -12.89
CA ALA A 40 -3.87 -12.98 -12.93
C ALA A 40 -4.78 -13.22 -14.15
N GLU A 41 -5.77 -12.34 -14.39
CA GLU A 41 -6.65 -12.39 -15.55
C GLU A 41 -5.87 -12.27 -16.86
N GLU A 42 -4.88 -11.36 -16.95
CA GLU A 42 -3.98 -11.23 -18.11
C GLU A 42 -3.24 -12.54 -18.41
N LEU A 43 -2.83 -13.26 -17.37
CA LEU A 43 -2.07 -14.52 -17.46
C LEU A 43 -2.96 -15.76 -17.57
N GLY A 44 -4.29 -15.63 -17.44
CA GLY A 44 -5.23 -16.76 -17.39
C GLY A 44 -5.10 -17.63 -16.14
N LEU A 45 -4.72 -17.02 -15.01
CA LEU A 45 -4.57 -17.66 -13.71
C LEU A 45 -5.76 -17.32 -12.78
N GLU A 46 -5.98 -18.13 -11.75
CA GLU A 46 -7.00 -17.87 -10.74
C GLU A 46 -6.56 -16.73 -9.80
N PRO A 47 -7.30 -15.60 -9.74
CA PRO A 47 -6.89 -14.44 -8.97
C PRO A 47 -6.64 -14.71 -7.48
N GLU A 48 -7.53 -15.47 -6.82
CA GLU A 48 -7.39 -15.79 -5.40
C GLU A 48 -6.11 -16.57 -5.07
N GLU A 49 -5.69 -17.46 -5.97
CA GLU A 49 -4.44 -18.21 -5.82
C GLU A 49 -3.23 -17.31 -5.99
N VAL A 50 -3.26 -16.42 -6.98
CA VAL A 50 -2.18 -15.45 -7.22
C VAL A 50 -2.05 -14.50 -6.04
N ILE A 51 -3.14 -13.88 -5.57
CA ILE A 51 -3.14 -12.98 -4.41
C ILE A 51 -2.52 -13.68 -3.19
N ARG A 52 -2.99 -14.89 -2.87
CA ARG A 52 -2.48 -15.66 -1.73
C ARG A 52 -0.99 -15.99 -1.85
N ALA A 53 -0.48 -16.27 -3.04
CA ALA A 53 0.91 -16.64 -3.28
C ALA A 53 1.85 -15.42 -3.28
N THR A 54 1.35 -14.24 -3.62
CA THR A 54 2.16 -13.04 -3.83
C THR A 54 2.22 -12.09 -2.64
N HIS A 55 1.26 -12.20 -1.70
CA HIS A 55 1.10 -11.26 -0.59
C HIS A 55 2.36 -11.15 0.28
N GLY A 56 2.80 -9.92 0.52
CA GLY A 56 3.97 -9.61 1.33
C GLY A 56 5.32 -9.96 0.70
N ARG A 57 5.37 -10.38 -0.57
CA ARG A 57 6.58 -10.69 -1.34
C ARG A 57 6.88 -9.60 -2.36
N ARG A 58 8.15 -9.49 -2.79
CA ARG A 58 8.53 -8.53 -3.83
C ARG A 58 7.83 -8.82 -5.16
N ALA A 59 7.34 -7.76 -5.80
CA ALA A 59 6.73 -7.87 -7.14
C ALA A 59 7.71 -8.47 -8.16
N SER A 60 9.01 -8.18 -8.06
CA SER A 60 10.04 -8.76 -8.92
C SER A 60 10.11 -10.29 -8.84
N ASP A 61 10.07 -10.84 -7.62
CA ASP A 61 10.12 -12.29 -7.40
C ASP A 61 8.84 -12.95 -7.91
N ASN A 62 7.69 -12.34 -7.61
CA ASN A 62 6.40 -12.85 -8.03
C ASN A 62 6.22 -12.83 -9.56
N LEU A 63 6.58 -11.73 -10.22
CA LEU A 63 6.48 -11.62 -11.68
C LEU A 63 7.43 -12.60 -12.39
N MET A 64 8.62 -12.83 -11.83
CA MET A 64 9.54 -13.83 -12.37
C MET A 64 8.99 -15.27 -12.28
N GLU A 65 8.22 -15.57 -11.23
CA GLU A 65 7.57 -16.88 -11.07
C GLU A 65 6.32 -17.03 -11.94
N LEU A 66 5.51 -15.96 -12.07
CA LEU A 66 4.19 -16.03 -12.69
C LEU A 66 4.21 -15.76 -14.21
N VAL A 67 5.12 -14.91 -14.70
CA VAL A 67 5.12 -14.51 -16.12
C VAL A 67 6.03 -15.42 -16.94
N PRO A 68 5.48 -16.28 -17.83
CA PRO A 68 6.27 -17.20 -18.61
C PRO A 68 7.28 -16.48 -19.52
N GLY A 69 8.56 -16.83 -19.41
CA GLY A 69 9.60 -16.29 -20.27
C GLY A 69 10.05 -14.86 -19.95
N LEU A 70 9.63 -14.29 -18.82
CA LEU A 70 10.12 -13.00 -18.36
C LEU A 70 11.63 -13.08 -18.08
N ARG A 71 12.41 -12.29 -18.84
CA ARG A 71 13.86 -12.23 -18.69
C ARG A 71 14.26 -11.22 -17.63
N LYS A 72 15.34 -11.50 -16.89
CA LYS A 72 15.85 -10.65 -15.80
C LYS A 72 16.01 -9.18 -16.21
N GLU A 73 16.46 -8.93 -17.43
CA GLU A 73 16.66 -7.58 -18.00
C GLU A 73 15.38 -6.77 -18.17
N HIS A 74 14.21 -7.42 -18.11
CA HIS A 74 12.91 -6.78 -18.27
C HIS A 74 12.10 -6.69 -16.97
N VAL A 75 12.59 -7.31 -15.90
CA VAL A 75 11.86 -7.38 -14.61
C VAL A 75 11.58 -6.00 -14.03
N GLU A 76 12.57 -5.12 -13.97
CA GLU A 76 12.41 -3.77 -13.42
C GLU A 76 11.29 -3.00 -14.11
N ARG A 77 11.24 -3.06 -15.43
CA ARG A 77 10.19 -2.40 -16.21
C ARG A 77 8.80 -3.00 -15.97
N GLU A 78 8.69 -4.32 -15.79
CA GLU A 78 7.42 -4.97 -15.48
C GLU A 78 6.97 -4.68 -14.03
N VAL A 79 7.90 -4.59 -13.08
CA VAL A 79 7.64 -4.14 -11.71
C VAL A 79 7.12 -2.71 -11.73
N GLU A 80 7.77 -1.78 -12.42
CA GLU A 80 7.35 -0.39 -12.54
C GLU A 80 5.92 -0.27 -13.09
N LYS A 81 5.58 -1.02 -14.14
CA LYS A 81 4.22 -1.05 -14.68
C LYS A 81 3.21 -1.58 -13.68
N PHE A 82 3.56 -2.69 -13.02
CA PHE A 82 2.70 -3.32 -12.04
C PHE A 82 2.43 -2.38 -10.86
N GLU A 83 3.46 -1.80 -10.27
CA GLU A 83 3.32 -0.89 -9.13
C GLU A 83 2.61 0.44 -9.51
N THR A 84 2.82 0.93 -10.73
CA THR A 84 2.04 2.05 -11.27
C THR A 84 0.55 1.70 -11.36
N SER A 85 0.22 0.45 -11.71
CA SER A 85 -1.18 0.01 -11.74
C SER A 85 -1.81 -0.01 -10.35
N ILE A 86 -1.07 -0.39 -9.30
CA ILE A 86 -1.57 -0.32 -7.90
C ILE A 86 -1.97 1.11 -7.55
N LEU A 87 -1.09 2.09 -7.84
CA LEU A 87 -1.39 3.49 -7.57
C LEU A 87 -2.58 4.01 -8.39
N ALA A 88 -2.75 3.54 -9.62
CA ALA A 88 -3.90 3.88 -10.45
C ALA A 88 -5.21 3.30 -9.87
N PHE A 89 -5.19 2.07 -9.35
CA PHE A 89 -6.34 1.51 -8.63
C PHE A 89 -6.64 2.31 -7.36
N ALA A 90 -5.63 2.67 -6.59
CA ALA A 90 -5.77 3.48 -5.39
C ALA A 90 -6.37 4.88 -5.64
N ASP A 91 -6.15 5.44 -6.82
CA ASP A 91 -6.68 6.75 -7.22
C ASP A 91 -8.07 6.63 -7.90
N THR A 92 -8.61 5.41 -8.06
CA THR A 92 -9.94 5.18 -8.63
C THR A 92 -11.02 5.51 -7.60
N PRO A 93 -12.05 6.32 -7.96
CA PRO A 93 -13.15 6.60 -7.04
C PRO A 93 -13.86 5.32 -6.59
N PRO A 94 -14.38 5.26 -5.34
CA PRO A 94 -15.12 4.12 -4.83
C PRO A 94 -16.27 3.72 -5.78
N GLN A 95 -16.41 2.43 -6.07
CA GLN A 95 -17.41 1.89 -6.97
C GLN A 95 -18.37 0.94 -6.26
N SER A 96 -19.69 1.05 -6.55
CA SER A 96 -20.69 0.09 -6.06
C SER A 96 -20.64 -1.22 -6.86
N ARG A 97 -20.65 -2.37 -6.18
CA ARG A 97 -20.68 -3.71 -6.79
C ARG A 97 -21.84 -3.95 -7.74
N LYS A 98 -22.99 -3.26 -7.55
CA LYS A 98 -24.18 -3.41 -8.42
C LYS A 98 -23.98 -2.93 -9.85
N GLY A 99 -22.97 -2.09 -10.14
CA GLY A 99 -22.69 -1.54 -11.48
C GLY A 99 -21.90 -2.47 -12.42
N SER A 100 -21.17 -3.45 -11.90
CA SER A 100 -20.25 -4.28 -12.70
C SER A 100 -20.90 -5.46 -13.45
N MET A 101 -22.11 -5.91 -13.05
CA MET A 101 -22.74 -7.08 -13.69
C MET A 101 -23.68 -6.77 -14.88
N SER A 102 -23.96 -5.50 -15.20
CA SER A 102 -24.92 -5.15 -16.26
C SER A 102 -24.31 -4.81 -17.63
N SER A 103 -23.01 -4.64 -17.76
CA SER A 103 -22.37 -4.28 -19.03
C SER A 103 -21.93 -5.46 -19.92
N ALA A 104 -22.01 -6.71 -19.41
CA ALA A 104 -21.57 -7.89 -20.16
C ALA A 104 -22.66 -8.59 -20.99
N ARG A 105 -23.93 -8.09 -20.99
CA ARG A 105 -25.06 -8.81 -21.62
C ARG A 105 -25.74 -8.14 -22.82
N SER A 106 -25.19 -7.09 -23.43
CA SER A 106 -25.82 -6.45 -24.59
C SER A 106 -24.90 -6.19 -25.77
N ARG A 107 -24.16 -7.21 -26.23
CA ARG A 107 -23.56 -7.21 -27.57
C ARG A 107 -23.60 -8.60 -28.19
N GLN A 108 -24.80 -9.11 -28.38
CA GLN A 108 -25.04 -10.17 -29.35
C GLN A 108 -26.43 -9.94 -29.96
N SER A 109 -26.46 -9.29 -31.09
CA SER A 109 -27.33 -9.58 -32.26
C SER A 109 -27.34 -8.38 -33.21
N SER A 110 -26.64 -8.49 -34.31
CA SER A 110 -27.18 -8.30 -35.64
C SER A 110 -26.08 -8.52 -36.68
N MET A 111 -26.06 -9.73 -37.22
CA MET A 111 -25.49 -10.01 -38.54
C MET A 111 -26.59 -9.71 -39.58
N THR A 112 -26.25 -8.87 -40.59
CA THR A 112 -26.76 -9.02 -41.97
C THR A 112 -25.75 -8.36 -42.90
N SER A 113 -25.08 -9.12 -43.62
CA SER A 113 -24.82 -9.38 -45.05
C SER A 113 -24.71 -8.22 -46.02
N ALA A 114 -23.71 -8.46 -46.92
CA ALA A 114 -23.53 -7.99 -48.31
C ALA A 114 -22.76 -6.65 -48.48
N SER A 115 -21.75 -6.53 -49.31
CA SER A 115 -21.44 -7.03 -50.65
C SER A 115 -20.08 -6.44 -51.08
N THR A 116 -19.28 -7.29 -51.71
CA THR A 116 -18.20 -7.06 -52.66
C THR A 116 -18.07 -5.68 -53.34
N ARG A 117 -16.85 -5.11 -53.36
CA ARG A 117 -16.18 -4.73 -54.65
C ARG A 117 -14.68 -4.52 -54.48
N ARG A 118 -13.95 -5.10 -55.42
CA ARG A 118 -12.52 -4.98 -55.71
C ARG A 118 -12.17 -3.62 -56.31
N SER A 119 -10.95 -3.13 -56.04
CA SER A 119 -9.97 -2.62 -57.04
C SER A 119 -8.82 -1.95 -56.31
N SER A 120 -7.69 -2.44 -56.47
CA SER A 120 -6.51 -2.27 -57.32
C SER A 120 -5.48 -1.24 -56.83
N MET A 121 -4.31 -1.78 -56.42
CA MET A 121 -2.92 -1.42 -56.86
C MET A 121 -2.55 0.07 -56.88
N SER A 122 -1.52 0.54 -56.29
CA SER A 122 -0.09 0.29 -56.15
C SER A 122 0.64 1.64 -56.01
N PRO A 123 1.95 1.75 -55.92
CA PRO A 123 2.72 2.12 -54.72
C PRO A 123 3.60 3.38 -54.94
N LEU A 124 4.62 3.57 -54.05
CA LEU A 124 5.78 4.46 -54.18
C LEU A 124 5.60 5.85 -53.55
N THR A 125 6.52 6.45 -52.83
CA THR A 125 7.96 6.28 -52.53
C THR A 125 8.33 7.17 -51.34
N PRO A 126 9.50 7.07 -50.75
CA PRO A 126 9.89 7.74 -49.49
C PRO A 126 10.50 9.12 -49.73
N VAL A 127 10.31 10.03 -48.78
CA VAL A 127 11.08 11.27 -48.73
C VAL A 127 11.68 11.43 -47.34
N THR A 128 13.00 11.53 -47.29
CA THR A 128 13.88 11.78 -46.17
C THR A 128 13.90 13.28 -45.80
N PRO A 129 14.62 13.67 -44.74
CA PRO A 129 14.21 14.69 -43.80
C PRO A 129 14.83 16.07 -44.07
N ASP A 130 14.20 17.10 -43.58
CA ASP A 130 14.88 18.40 -43.50
C ASP A 130 14.80 18.97 -42.10
N ALA A 131 15.97 19.41 -41.65
CA ALA A 131 16.22 20.03 -40.38
C ALA A 131 15.90 21.51 -40.46
N ALA A 132 15.23 22.08 -39.46
CA ALA A 132 15.60 23.41 -38.96
C ALA A 132 14.68 24.00 -37.87
N ARG A 133 15.36 24.41 -36.80
CA ARG A 133 15.16 25.62 -36.02
C ARG A 133 14.08 25.67 -34.93
N HIS A 134 14.61 25.68 -33.70
CA HIS A 134 14.01 26.28 -32.51
C HIS A 134 13.72 27.78 -32.70
N PRO A 135 12.73 28.30 -31.97
CA PRO A 135 12.90 29.54 -31.29
C PRO A 135 12.72 29.45 -29.77
N SER A 136 13.69 29.98 -29.09
CA SER A 136 13.70 30.35 -27.68
C SER A 136 12.58 31.31 -27.34
N LEU A 137 11.78 31.03 -26.32
CA LEU A 137 10.89 32.02 -25.69
C LEU A 137 11.40 32.33 -24.29
N GLN A 138 11.76 33.60 -24.14
CA GLN A 138 12.18 34.25 -22.93
C GLN A 138 11.03 34.34 -21.92
N MET A 139 11.35 34.05 -20.66
CA MET A 139 10.50 34.31 -19.50
C MET A 139 10.42 35.80 -19.24
N SER A 140 9.21 36.33 -19.16
CA SER A 140 8.90 37.64 -18.60
C SER A 140 8.39 37.47 -17.19
N THR A 141 9.05 38.15 -16.27
CA THR A 141 8.70 38.34 -14.86
C THR A 141 7.59 39.34 -14.67
N ALA A 142 6.77 39.11 -13.67
CA ALA A 142 5.84 40.03 -13.00
C ALA A 142 4.35 39.87 -13.36
N ASP A 143 3.65 39.22 -12.40
CA ASP A 143 2.34 39.76 -11.99
C ASP A 143 2.08 39.32 -10.53
N THR A 144 2.24 40.33 -9.67
CA THR A 144 1.90 40.32 -8.25
C THR A 144 0.38 40.44 -8.12
N LEU A 145 -0.32 39.41 -7.69
CA LEU A 145 -1.74 39.53 -7.38
C LEU A 145 -2.00 39.74 -5.89
N ASN A 146 -2.57 40.89 -5.64
CA ASN A 146 -3.12 41.48 -4.43
C ASN A 146 -4.07 40.53 -3.68
N LEU A 147 -3.74 40.24 -2.43
CA LEU A 147 -4.63 39.53 -1.49
C LEU A 147 -5.51 40.56 -0.78
N THR A 148 -6.73 40.75 -1.23
CA THR A 148 -7.74 41.56 -0.52
C THR A 148 -8.55 40.67 0.43
N SER A 149 -8.52 41.07 1.68
CA SER A 149 -9.20 40.55 2.85
C SER A 149 -10.71 40.35 2.64
N TYR A 150 -11.20 39.10 2.89
CA TYR A 150 -12.63 38.86 3.14
C TYR A 150 -12.89 38.85 4.64
N LYS A 151 -13.72 39.80 5.08
CA LYS A 151 -14.32 39.84 6.41
C LYS A 151 -15.35 38.71 6.54
N LEU A 152 -15.17 37.82 7.52
CA LEU A 152 -16.22 36.90 7.98
C LEU A 152 -17.26 37.70 8.76
N SER A 153 -18.51 37.64 8.33
CA SER A 153 -19.66 38.07 9.13
C SER A 153 -20.09 36.91 10.03
N GLU A 154 -20.18 37.20 11.33
CA GLU A 154 -20.74 36.31 12.33
C GLU A 154 -22.23 36.10 12.06
N THR A 155 -22.61 34.88 11.66
CA THR A 155 -23.99 34.42 11.68
C THR A 155 -24.19 33.51 12.88
N LYS A 156 -25.12 33.91 13.76
CA LYS A 156 -25.60 33.12 14.89
C LYS A 156 -26.21 31.81 14.36
N ILE A 157 -25.70 30.68 14.89
CA ILE A 157 -26.28 29.36 14.69
C ILE A 157 -27.40 29.21 15.74
N GLU A 158 -28.65 29.19 15.30
CA GLU A 158 -29.78 28.73 16.14
C GLU A 158 -29.75 27.19 16.15
N GLU A 159 -29.79 26.66 17.36
CA GLU A 159 -29.83 25.22 17.64
C GLU A 159 -31.21 24.67 17.24
N VAL A 160 -31.25 23.96 16.11
CA VAL A 160 -32.43 23.22 15.68
C VAL A 160 -32.32 21.83 16.27
N VAL A 161 -33.16 21.57 17.29
CA VAL A 161 -33.41 20.21 17.80
C VAL A 161 -34.23 19.46 16.76
N ILE A 162 -33.61 18.49 16.07
CA ILE A 162 -34.29 17.56 15.18
C ILE A 162 -34.65 16.33 16.03
N GLU A 163 -35.96 16.16 16.34
CA GLU A 163 -36.47 14.90 16.88
C GLU A 163 -36.40 13.85 15.77
N ASP A 164 -35.54 12.82 15.97
CA ASP A 164 -35.34 11.72 15.06
C ASP A 164 -36.34 10.59 15.36
N GLU A 165 -37.50 10.61 14.69
CA GLU A 165 -38.34 9.42 14.54
C GLU A 165 -38.26 8.92 13.08
N SER A 166 -37.23 8.16 12.75
CA SER A 166 -37.16 7.40 11.51
C SER A 166 -37.28 5.90 11.83
N PRO A 167 -38.27 5.17 11.28
CA PRO A 167 -38.33 3.73 11.41
C PRO A 167 -37.17 3.13 10.64
N PHE A 168 -36.41 2.25 11.31
CA PHE A 168 -35.30 1.50 10.74
C PHE A 168 -35.71 0.82 9.43
N ALA A 169 -35.38 1.42 8.31
CA ALA A 169 -35.18 0.70 7.08
C ALA A 169 -33.85 -0.01 7.26
N GLU A 170 -33.84 -1.34 7.17
CA GLU A 170 -32.61 -2.10 6.94
C GLU A 170 -32.09 -1.64 5.58
N ASP A 171 -31.21 -0.63 5.59
CA ASP A 171 -30.50 -0.18 4.42
C ASP A 171 -29.63 -1.34 3.95
N ASP A 172 -29.95 -1.86 2.76
CA ASP A 172 -29.02 -2.62 1.92
C ASP A 172 -27.76 -1.74 1.74
N ALA A 173 -26.82 -1.81 2.69
CA ALA A 173 -25.54 -1.13 2.57
C ALA A 173 -24.90 -1.64 1.28
N GLU A 174 -24.88 -0.80 0.26
CA GLU A 174 -24.20 -1.12 -0.99
C GLU A 174 -22.74 -1.38 -0.65
N ASP A 175 -22.23 -2.58 -0.97
CA ASP A 175 -20.82 -2.93 -0.84
C ASP A 175 -20.00 -1.98 -1.74
N ILE A 176 -19.53 -0.90 -1.15
CA ILE A 176 -18.66 0.07 -1.82
C ILE A 176 -17.23 -0.46 -1.75
N ILE A 177 -16.62 -0.73 -2.91
CA ILE A 177 -15.20 -1.07 -2.99
C ILE A 177 -14.43 0.25 -3.02
N ASP A 178 -13.72 0.53 -1.94
CA ASP A 178 -12.83 1.68 -1.81
C ASP A 178 -11.38 1.17 -1.78
N MET A 179 -10.63 1.46 -2.82
CA MET A 179 -9.22 1.05 -2.98
C MET A 179 -8.23 2.16 -2.58
N SER A 180 -8.72 3.28 -2.04
CA SER A 180 -7.84 4.41 -1.68
C SER A 180 -6.86 4.02 -0.57
N VAL A 181 -5.59 4.42 -0.73
CA VAL A 181 -4.56 4.20 0.29
C VAL A 181 -4.80 5.11 1.49
N ARG A 182 -4.95 4.52 2.67
CA ARG A 182 -5.22 5.21 3.93
C ARG A 182 -4.22 4.81 5.00
N ILE A 183 -4.10 5.63 6.04
CA ILE A 183 -3.33 5.27 7.23
C ILE A 183 -4.15 4.31 8.09
N LEU A 184 -3.50 3.26 8.59
CA LEU A 184 -4.15 2.27 9.45
C LEU A 184 -4.33 2.77 10.89
N PRO A 185 -5.29 2.19 11.66
CA PRO A 185 -5.55 2.55 13.05
C PRO A 185 -4.30 2.40 13.92
N GLY A 186 -4.05 3.39 14.79
CA GLY A 186 -2.91 3.41 15.71
C GLY A 186 -1.59 3.88 15.12
N VAL A 187 -1.41 3.80 13.79
CA VAL A 187 -0.14 4.11 13.11
C VAL A 187 0.32 5.54 13.37
N ARG A 188 -0.55 6.53 13.20
CA ARG A 188 -0.19 7.94 13.44
C ARG A 188 0.33 8.16 14.87
N LYS A 189 -0.35 7.57 15.86
CA LYS A 189 0.05 7.64 17.26
C LYS A 189 1.39 6.94 17.48
N MET A 190 1.58 5.77 16.90
CA MET A 190 2.81 4.99 16.98
C MET A 190 4.00 5.79 16.42
N ILE A 191 3.91 6.25 15.18
CA ILE A 191 5.01 7.01 14.55
C ILE A 191 5.33 8.29 15.33
N ASN A 192 4.32 9.05 15.77
CA ASN A 192 4.52 10.27 16.55
C ASN A 192 5.13 10.01 17.95
N SER A 193 5.05 8.78 18.44
CA SER A 193 5.69 8.39 19.71
C SER A 193 7.15 7.95 19.54
N LEU A 194 7.68 7.91 18.33
CA LEU A 194 9.04 7.45 18.04
C LEU A 194 9.93 8.62 17.61
N PRO A 195 11.18 8.71 18.10
CA PRO A 195 12.17 9.60 17.51
C PRO A 195 12.49 9.18 16.07
N GLU A 196 12.76 10.15 15.19
CA GLU A 196 13.02 9.89 13.76
C GLU A 196 14.16 8.90 13.48
N ASN A 197 15.15 8.86 14.36
CA ASN A 197 16.29 7.95 14.27
C ASN A 197 16.07 6.58 14.94
N LYS A 198 14.84 6.29 15.40
CA LYS A 198 14.51 5.05 16.10
C LYS A 198 13.58 4.14 15.32
N TYR A 199 13.24 4.49 14.08
CA TYR A 199 12.41 3.62 13.25
C TYR A 199 12.84 3.64 11.78
N ALA A 200 12.52 2.56 11.09
CA ALA A 200 12.72 2.37 9.68
C ALA A 200 11.49 1.75 9.02
N VAL A 201 11.37 1.93 7.71
CA VAL A 201 10.46 1.15 6.88
C VAL A 201 11.27 0.09 6.12
N ALA A 202 10.75 -1.14 6.05
CA ALA A 202 11.32 -2.23 5.26
C ALA A 202 10.18 -2.95 4.51
N THR A 203 9.92 -2.51 3.28
CA THR A 203 8.78 -2.96 2.46
C THR A 203 9.20 -3.87 1.31
N SER A 204 8.25 -4.66 0.82
CA SER A 204 8.36 -5.44 -0.42
C SER A 204 7.96 -4.65 -1.68
N GLY A 205 7.51 -3.40 -1.54
CA GLY A 205 7.27 -2.46 -2.64
C GLY A 205 8.55 -1.75 -3.07
N ALA A 206 8.65 -1.37 -4.35
CA ALA A 206 9.76 -0.56 -4.83
C ALA A 206 9.63 0.89 -4.35
N LYS A 207 10.70 1.65 -4.45
CA LYS A 207 10.85 3.00 -3.88
C LYS A 207 9.74 3.95 -4.34
N THR A 208 9.42 3.98 -5.63
CA THR A 208 8.41 4.88 -6.19
C THR A 208 7.03 4.59 -5.60
N TYR A 209 6.66 3.33 -5.51
CA TYR A 209 5.42 2.87 -4.91
C TYR A 209 5.37 3.20 -3.41
N CYS A 210 6.41 2.83 -2.67
CA CYS A 210 6.52 3.08 -1.24
C CYS A 210 6.36 4.58 -0.92
N HIS A 211 7.10 5.43 -1.60
CA HIS A 211 6.99 6.89 -1.41
C HIS A 211 5.60 7.41 -1.80
N GLY A 212 4.98 6.84 -2.84
CA GLY A 212 3.62 7.16 -3.25
C GLY A 212 2.59 6.88 -2.15
N CYS A 213 2.66 5.73 -1.49
CA CYS A 213 1.77 5.35 -0.39
C CYS A 213 2.00 6.20 0.87
N LEU A 214 3.25 6.39 1.29
CA LEU A 214 3.60 7.21 2.46
C LEU A 214 3.14 8.67 2.28
N ASN A 215 3.32 9.24 1.09
CA ASN A 215 2.86 10.60 0.79
C ASN A 215 1.32 10.72 0.82
N ARG A 216 0.58 9.76 0.26
CA ARG A 216 -0.91 9.75 0.31
C ARG A 216 -1.45 9.69 1.73
N THR A 217 -0.74 9.02 2.62
CA THR A 217 -1.11 8.90 4.04
C THR A 217 -0.52 10.00 4.92
N ALA A 218 0.21 10.96 4.34
CA ALA A 218 0.95 12.01 5.04
C ALA A 218 1.87 11.44 6.15
N ILE A 219 2.50 10.29 5.89
CA ILE A 219 3.57 9.74 6.71
C ILE A 219 4.89 10.27 6.15
N THR A 220 5.68 10.91 7.01
CA THR A 220 7.02 11.37 6.65
C THR A 220 7.88 10.16 6.29
N ILE A 221 8.55 10.20 5.13
CA ILE A 221 9.47 9.13 4.73
C ILE A 221 10.63 9.11 5.73
N PRO A 222 10.87 7.97 6.43
CA PRO A 222 11.92 7.91 7.43
C PRO A 222 13.31 7.97 6.78
N GLN A 223 14.32 8.33 7.59
CA GLN A 223 15.71 8.37 7.11
C GLN A 223 16.19 7.00 6.61
N VAL A 224 15.73 5.93 7.24
CA VAL A 224 15.98 4.54 6.81
C VAL A 224 14.70 3.99 6.19
N CYS A 225 14.74 3.79 4.88
CA CYS A 225 13.64 3.22 4.11
C CYS A 225 14.20 2.21 3.12
N VAL A 226 14.12 0.93 3.48
CA VAL A 226 14.56 -0.20 2.66
C VAL A 226 13.40 -0.65 1.78
N THR A 227 13.58 -0.57 0.46
CA THR A 227 12.57 -0.90 -0.54
C THR A 227 13.01 -2.11 -1.37
N ALA A 228 12.09 -2.74 -2.09
CA ALA A 228 12.34 -3.97 -2.85
C ALA A 228 13.46 -3.85 -3.89
N ASP A 229 13.65 -2.66 -4.43
CA ASP A 229 14.65 -2.27 -5.43
C ASP A 229 15.98 -1.77 -4.83
N ASP A 230 16.16 -1.86 -3.49
CA ASP A 230 17.45 -1.56 -2.88
C ASP A 230 18.50 -2.58 -3.36
N SER A 231 19.52 -2.09 -4.08
CA SER A 231 20.55 -2.92 -4.70
C SER A 231 21.39 -3.74 -3.72
N ARG A 232 21.33 -3.44 -2.43
CA ARG A 232 22.00 -4.18 -1.36
C ARG A 232 21.24 -5.43 -0.94
N LEU A 233 19.95 -5.55 -1.30
CA LEU A 233 19.12 -6.71 -0.97
C LEU A 233 19.37 -7.86 -1.92
N LEU A 234 19.83 -8.98 -1.39
CA LEU A 234 19.94 -10.24 -2.14
C LEU A 234 18.56 -10.91 -2.29
N ARG A 235 17.77 -10.93 -1.23
CA ARG A 235 16.50 -11.64 -1.17
C ARG A 235 15.43 -10.77 -0.50
N GLY A 236 14.17 -10.90 -0.96
CA GLY A 236 13.01 -10.30 -0.32
C GLY A 236 12.42 -11.19 0.77
N LYS A 237 11.36 -10.72 1.45
CA LYS A 237 10.53 -11.52 2.36
C LYS A 237 10.06 -12.80 1.63
N PRO A 238 10.09 -13.98 2.23
CA PRO A 238 10.20 -14.29 3.66
C PRO A 238 11.63 -14.40 4.22
N PHE A 239 12.67 -14.04 3.46
CA PHE A 239 14.02 -13.96 3.98
C PHE A 239 14.22 -12.72 4.84
N PRO A 240 15.10 -12.75 5.87
CA PRO A 240 15.28 -11.67 6.82
C PRO A 240 16.01 -10.43 6.27
N ASP A 241 16.55 -10.52 5.06
CA ASP A 241 17.45 -9.54 4.46
C ASP A 241 16.94 -8.09 4.57
N PRO A 242 15.64 -7.77 4.29
CA PRO A 242 15.13 -6.40 4.41
C PRO A 242 15.17 -5.86 5.85
N PHE A 243 14.81 -6.68 6.84
CA PHE A 243 14.84 -6.25 8.25
C PHE A 243 16.26 -6.20 8.80
N LEU A 244 17.15 -7.10 8.38
CA LEU A 244 18.57 -7.05 8.75
C LEU A 244 19.24 -5.80 8.19
N LEU A 245 18.96 -5.44 6.94
CA LEU A 245 19.47 -4.21 6.33
C LEU A 245 18.94 -2.97 7.02
N ALA A 246 17.65 -2.91 7.29
CA ALA A 246 17.03 -1.78 7.99
C ALA A 246 17.58 -1.61 9.43
N ALA A 247 17.79 -2.70 10.17
CA ALA A 247 18.42 -2.67 11.49
C ALA A 247 19.87 -2.17 11.42
N SER A 248 20.64 -2.64 10.41
CA SER A 248 22.02 -2.19 10.16
C SER A 248 22.09 -0.70 9.85
N ASP A 249 21.19 -0.20 8.99
CA ASP A 249 21.13 1.22 8.62
C ASP A 249 20.71 2.12 9.79
N LEU A 250 19.88 1.60 10.73
CA LEU A 250 19.57 2.27 12.00
C LEU A 250 20.71 2.18 13.03
N GLY A 251 21.72 1.35 12.80
CA GLY A 251 22.82 1.12 13.75
C GLY A 251 22.41 0.33 15.00
N ILE A 252 21.39 -0.53 14.91
CA ILE A 252 20.90 -1.37 16.01
C ILE A 252 21.08 -2.86 15.72
N ALA A 253 21.24 -3.66 16.78
CA ALA A 253 21.23 -5.11 16.64
C ALA A 253 19.80 -5.60 16.28
N PRO A 254 19.61 -6.53 15.33
CA PRO A 254 18.29 -7.06 15.00
C PRO A 254 17.53 -7.62 16.22
N THR A 255 18.23 -8.29 17.15
CA THR A 255 17.65 -8.83 18.40
C THR A 255 17.18 -7.74 19.39
N ARG A 256 17.50 -6.48 19.11
CA ARG A 256 17.10 -5.30 19.87
C ARG A 256 16.07 -4.46 19.09
N ALA A 257 15.59 -4.95 17.95
CA ALA A 257 14.55 -4.32 17.13
C ALA A 257 13.18 -4.94 17.41
N VAL A 258 12.13 -4.15 17.14
CA VAL A 258 10.75 -4.61 17.03
C VAL A 258 10.34 -4.52 15.59
N VAL A 259 9.82 -5.62 15.03
CA VAL A 259 9.20 -5.65 13.69
C VAL A 259 7.69 -5.62 13.84
N PHE A 260 7.03 -4.70 13.13
CA PHE A 260 5.59 -4.73 12.90
C PHE A 260 5.31 -5.26 11.50
N GLU A 261 4.40 -6.23 11.40
CA GLU A 261 4.08 -6.94 10.17
C GLU A 261 2.65 -7.51 10.19
N ASP A 262 2.04 -7.67 9.03
CA ASP A 262 0.66 -8.18 8.84
C ASP A 262 0.61 -9.47 8.00
N SER A 263 1.66 -9.72 7.18
CA SER A 263 1.67 -10.79 6.19
C SER A 263 2.44 -12.03 6.66
N PRO A 264 2.02 -13.25 6.24
CA PRO A 264 2.76 -14.47 6.53
C PRO A 264 4.22 -14.45 6.08
N SER A 265 4.50 -13.82 4.94
CA SER A 265 5.83 -13.68 4.37
C SER A 265 6.72 -12.79 5.23
N GLY A 266 6.19 -11.63 5.64
CA GLY A 266 6.94 -10.69 6.43
C GLY A 266 7.10 -11.10 7.89
N ILE A 267 6.10 -11.73 8.50
CA ILE A 267 6.22 -12.31 9.85
C ILE A 267 7.37 -13.31 9.91
N LYS A 268 7.46 -14.22 8.91
CA LYS A 268 8.58 -15.17 8.81
C LYS A 268 9.92 -14.46 8.65
N ALA A 269 9.98 -13.39 7.86
CA ALA A 269 11.19 -12.59 7.69
C ALA A 269 11.61 -11.90 8.99
N GLY A 270 10.65 -11.32 9.72
CA GLY A 270 10.87 -10.70 11.02
C GLY A 270 11.39 -11.70 12.06
N VAL A 271 10.76 -12.87 12.16
CA VAL A 271 11.21 -13.95 13.06
C VAL A 271 12.62 -14.42 12.69
N ALA A 272 12.88 -14.63 11.40
CA ALA A 272 14.19 -15.07 10.92
C ALA A 272 15.29 -14.01 11.13
N SER A 273 14.96 -12.73 11.24
CA SER A 273 15.90 -11.66 11.58
C SER A 273 16.37 -11.69 13.04
N GLY A 274 15.64 -12.40 13.90
CA GLY A 274 15.87 -12.44 15.36
C GLY A 274 15.24 -11.26 16.12
N ALA A 275 14.45 -10.40 15.46
CA ALA A 275 13.76 -9.29 16.09
C ALA A 275 12.53 -9.77 16.90
N THR A 276 12.06 -8.95 17.84
CA THR A 276 10.74 -9.14 18.44
C THR A 276 9.67 -8.78 17.39
N VAL A 277 8.79 -9.73 17.05
CA VAL A 277 7.76 -9.52 16.04
C VAL A 277 6.40 -9.30 16.70
N ILE A 278 5.75 -8.21 16.31
CA ILE A 278 4.34 -7.90 16.63
C ILE A 278 3.57 -8.01 15.30
N ALA A 279 2.74 -9.05 15.18
CA ALA A 279 1.86 -9.22 14.04
C ALA A 279 0.57 -8.41 14.24
N VAL A 280 0.10 -7.72 13.20
CA VAL A 280 -1.16 -6.96 13.18
C VAL A 280 -2.17 -7.64 12.27
N CYS A 281 -3.43 -7.80 12.75
CA CYS A 281 -4.51 -8.50 12.02
C CYS A 281 -5.26 -7.55 11.05
N THR A 282 -4.52 -6.83 10.23
CA THR A 282 -5.06 -5.80 9.33
C THR A 282 -5.36 -6.33 7.92
N SER A 283 -4.55 -7.25 7.41
CA SER A 283 -4.74 -7.90 6.11
C SER A 283 -5.13 -9.38 6.22
N HIS A 284 -4.83 -10.01 7.35
CA HIS A 284 -5.12 -11.42 7.60
C HIS A 284 -5.84 -11.60 8.92
N THR A 285 -6.72 -12.61 8.98
CA THR A 285 -7.35 -13.02 10.23
C THR A 285 -6.33 -13.67 11.16
N ARG A 286 -6.55 -13.55 12.47
CA ARG A 286 -5.64 -14.02 13.53
C ARG A 286 -5.23 -15.49 13.34
N ASP A 287 -6.17 -16.37 13.01
CA ASP A 287 -5.94 -17.81 12.79
C ASP A 287 -4.93 -18.12 11.68
N LYS A 288 -4.80 -17.22 10.69
CA LYS A 288 -3.83 -17.37 9.59
C LYS A 288 -2.40 -16.96 9.96
N ILE A 289 -2.24 -16.08 10.96
CA ILE A 289 -0.93 -15.48 11.28
C ILE A 289 -0.40 -15.82 12.68
N GLU A 290 -1.24 -16.24 13.63
CA GLU A 290 -0.85 -16.47 15.02
C GLU A 290 0.20 -17.58 15.20
N ASN A 291 0.21 -18.58 14.30
CA ASN A 291 1.11 -19.73 14.39
C ASN A 291 2.40 -19.57 13.55
N LEU A 292 2.74 -18.35 13.10
CA LEU A 292 3.91 -18.08 12.26
C LEU A 292 5.16 -17.69 13.04
N GLY A 293 5.08 -17.69 14.38
CA GLY A 293 6.21 -17.42 15.27
C GLY A 293 6.32 -15.96 15.71
N ALA A 294 5.33 -15.11 15.44
CA ALA A 294 5.26 -13.77 16.02
C ALA A 294 5.22 -13.85 17.55
N HIS A 295 5.88 -12.92 18.24
CA HIS A 295 5.91 -12.85 19.69
C HIS A 295 4.58 -12.34 20.27
N TYR A 296 3.93 -11.45 19.54
CA TYR A 296 2.63 -10.88 19.87
C TYR A 296 1.78 -10.78 18.60
N VAL A 297 0.47 -10.97 18.78
CA VAL A 297 -0.52 -10.75 17.72
C VAL A 297 -1.57 -9.79 18.26
N VAL A 298 -1.78 -8.68 17.55
CA VAL A 298 -2.72 -7.62 17.93
C VAL A 298 -3.66 -7.32 16.76
N ASP A 299 -4.83 -6.77 17.03
CA ASP A 299 -5.78 -6.43 15.98
C ASP A 299 -5.33 -5.17 15.24
N THR A 300 -4.83 -4.17 15.99
CA THR A 300 -4.31 -2.90 15.45
C THR A 300 -3.13 -2.38 16.29
N MET A 301 -2.37 -1.42 15.76
CA MET A 301 -1.29 -0.76 16.51
C MET A 301 -1.76 0.03 17.73
N ASP A 302 -3.05 0.35 17.87
CA ASP A 302 -3.59 0.98 19.06
C ASP A 302 -3.41 0.16 20.35
N GLN A 303 -3.22 -1.16 20.19
CA GLN A 303 -2.98 -2.08 21.31
C GLN A 303 -1.52 -2.06 21.80
N VAL A 304 -0.66 -1.25 21.15
CA VAL A 304 0.76 -1.13 21.50
C VAL A 304 1.06 0.30 21.95
N LYS A 305 1.62 0.44 23.14
CA LYS A 305 2.09 1.70 23.68
C LYS A 305 3.62 1.69 23.74
N VAL A 306 4.23 2.83 23.40
CA VAL A 306 5.68 3.04 23.51
C VAL A 306 5.95 4.19 24.48
N ASP A 307 6.83 3.96 25.44
CA ASP A 307 7.38 4.96 26.36
C ASP A 307 8.90 5.08 26.15
N HIS A 308 9.45 6.28 26.28
CA HIS A 308 10.89 6.52 26.20
C HIS A 308 11.53 6.35 27.56
N LEU A 309 12.65 5.65 27.61
CA LEU A 309 13.45 5.50 28.81
C LEU A 309 14.64 6.46 28.84
N GLU A 310 15.16 6.78 30.04
CA GLU A 310 16.27 7.71 30.23
C GLU A 310 17.58 7.24 29.54
N ASP A 311 17.74 5.91 29.38
CA ASP A 311 18.88 5.29 28.69
C ASP A 311 18.77 5.29 27.17
N GLY A 312 17.71 5.93 26.64
CA GLY A 312 17.42 6.02 25.20
C GLY A 312 16.77 4.78 24.61
N GLN A 313 16.41 3.78 25.41
CA GLN A 313 15.63 2.63 24.97
C GLN A 313 14.13 2.98 24.86
N LEU A 314 13.41 2.16 24.12
CA LEU A 314 11.96 2.20 23.98
C LEU A 314 11.34 1.07 24.79
N ARG A 315 10.38 1.40 25.67
CA ARG A 315 9.60 0.40 26.40
C ARG A 315 8.26 0.21 25.73
N PHE A 316 8.01 -1.00 25.30
CA PHE A 316 6.76 -1.42 24.69
C PHE A 316 5.84 -2.04 25.72
N THR A 317 4.56 -1.68 25.68
CA THR A 317 3.47 -2.35 26.40
C THR A 317 2.47 -2.83 25.36
N VAL A 318 2.30 -4.13 25.24
CA VAL A 318 1.41 -4.78 24.26
C VAL A 318 0.21 -5.36 25.02
N ALA A 319 -1.02 -5.00 24.59
CA ALA A 319 -2.27 -5.56 25.10
C ALA A 319 -2.84 -6.55 24.06
N TYR A 320 -2.96 -7.85 24.41
CA TYR A 320 -3.34 -8.91 23.47
C TYR A 320 -4.30 -9.92 24.09
#